data_6e3ce0cf00b9ad9fc64639571842c3ad
#
_entry.id   6e3ce0cf00b9ad9fc64639571842c3ad
#
_cell.length_a   1.000
_cell.length_b   1.000
_cell.length_c   1.000
_cell.angle_alpha   90.00
_cell.angle_beta   90.00
_cell.angle_gamma   90.00
#
_symmetry.space_group_name_H-M   'P 1'
#
loop_
_entity.id
_entity.type
_entity.pdbx_description
1 polymer ?
#
loop_
_entity_poly.entity_id
_entity_poly.type
_entity_poly.pdbx_seq_one_letter_code
_entity_poly.pdbx_strand_id
1 'polypeptide(L)'
;SGLSLFLSGRPPPRRDCRRGERLAYILQEELKNTKMKLPILLTLCLLAGVVNPARPQARRTRTQTEQTRSADRERAKREQAVADSLAHLKALRSLDRLDFALEADRLTLRRGRVVFVSSDTNFVTLSGDMTTVQVAPFMGGGPNGIGGITLEGHASNIRVRTDKRGNTTFSMNVFGRGISATLSIRLPAGSNRASVSIDPNFSSDRIQLTGVLVPLDESRVFKGSAL
;
A
#
# COMPACT_ATOMS: atom_id res chain seq x y z
N SER A 1 22.55 42.93 -48.86
CA SER A 1 22.77 41.51 -49.14
C SER A 1 22.60 40.75 -47.85
N GLY A 2 21.54 40.25 -47.42
CA GLY A 2 20.63 39.22 -47.84
C GLY A 2 21.13 37.86 -47.36
N LEU A 3 20.60 37.30 -46.29
CA LEU A 3 20.23 35.87 -46.32
C LEU A 3 19.39 35.51 -45.05
N SER A 4 18.12 35.27 -45.32
CA SER A 4 17.18 34.54 -44.48
C SER A 4 17.64 33.10 -44.26
N LEU A 5 17.60 32.61 -43.03
CA LEU A 5 17.64 31.18 -42.73
C LEU A 5 16.43 30.81 -41.88
N PHE A 6 15.45 30.20 -42.54
CA PHE A 6 14.32 29.47 -41.97
C PHE A 6 14.82 28.29 -41.14
N LEU A 7 14.54 28.25 -39.85
CA LEU A 7 14.64 27.04 -39.03
C LEU A 7 13.23 26.54 -38.75
N SER A 8 12.86 25.50 -39.50
CA SER A 8 11.70 24.65 -39.32
C SER A 8 11.83 23.87 -38.01
N GLY A 9 11.15 24.33 -36.96
CA GLY A 9 10.98 23.55 -35.73
C GLY A 9 9.76 22.63 -35.86
N ARG A 10 9.97 21.33 -35.98
CA ARG A 10 8.89 20.34 -35.81
C ARG A 10 8.45 20.28 -34.35
N PRO A 11 7.15 20.29 -34.06
CA PRO A 11 6.66 20.04 -32.69
C PRO A 11 6.85 18.57 -32.32
N PRO A 12 7.08 18.25 -31.03
CA PRO A 12 7.21 16.88 -30.55
C PRO A 12 5.88 16.12 -30.64
N PRO A 13 5.87 14.80 -30.81
CA PRO A 13 4.68 14.02 -30.96
C PRO A 13 3.86 13.99 -29.65
N ARG A 14 2.61 14.38 -29.73
CA ARG A 14 1.60 14.22 -28.68
C ARG A 14 1.32 12.72 -28.49
N ARG A 15 1.93 12.13 -27.47
CA ARG A 15 1.50 10.85 -26.92
C ARG A 15 0.84 11.17 -25.59
N ASP A 16 -0.48 10.97 -25.50
CA ASP A 16 -1.22 10.62 -24.29
C ASP A 16 -2.70 11.04 -24.29
N CYS A 17 -3.36 11.00 -25.46
CA CYS A 17 -4.82 11.19 -25.45
C CYS A 17 -5.64 9.90 -25.65
N ARG A 18 -5.02 8.75 -25.93
CA ARG A 18 -5.77 7.50 -26.24
C ARG A 18 -6.02 6.57 -25.08
N ARG A 19 -5.44 6.83 -23.91
CA ARG A 19 -5.60 5.94 -22.75
C ARG A 19 -6.83 6.28 -21.91
N GLY A 20 -7.22 7.55 -21.88
CA GLY A 20 -8.43 7.99 -21.15
C GLY A 20 -9.73 7.59 -21.84
N GLU A 21 -9.74 7.63 -23.17
CA GLU A 21 -10.95 7.29 -23.94
C GLU A 21 -11.28 5.79 -23.93
N ARG A 22 -10.28 4.91 -23.86
CA ARG A 22 -10.51 3.46 -23.73
C ARG A 22 -11.11 3.06 -22.39
N LEU A 23 -10.73 3.72 -21.31
CA LEU A 23 -11.31 3.46 -19.99
C LEU A 23 -12.75 3.94 -19.88
N ALA A 24 -13.08 5.07 -20.49
CA ALA A 24 -14.45 5.56 -20.54
C ALA A 24 -15.37 4.66 -21.38
N TYR A 25 -14.86 4.10 -22.47
CA TYR A 25 -15.61 3.18 -23.32
C TYR A 25 -15.90 1.84 -22.63
N ILE A 26 -14.93 1.27 -21.92
CA ILE A 26 -15.10 0.02 -21.17
C ILE A 26 -16.11 0.18 -20.02
N LEU A 27 -16.10 1.32 -19.32
CA LEU A 27 -17.06 1.61 -18.26
C LEU A 27 -18.49 1.83 -18.78
N GLN A 28 -18.67 2.35 -20.00
CA GLN A 28 -19.99 2.49 -20.61
C GLN A 28 -20.56 1.17 -21.11
N GLU A 29 -19.73 0.23 -21.53
CA GLU A 29 -20.16 -1.08 -22.00
C GLU A 29 -20.61 -2.00 -20.84
N GLU A 30 -19.92 -1.92 -19.70
CA GLU A 30 -20.31 -2.62 -18.47
C GLU A 30 -21.69 -2.13 -17.93
N LEU A 31 -21.98 -0.84 -18.03
CA LEU A 31 -23.25 -0.25 -17.57
C LEU A 31 -24.45 -0.62 -18.48
N LYS A 32 -24.23 -0.92 -19.73
CA LYS A 32 -25.29 -1.37 -20.66
C LYS A 32 -25.68 -2.83 -20.47
N ASN A 33 -24.73 -3.67 -20.04
CA ASN A 33 -24.96 -5.10 -19.87
C ASN A 33 -25.73 -5.46 -18.59
N THR A 34 -25.85 -4.54 -17.64
CA THR A 34 -26.53 -4.74 -16.36
C THR A 34 -28.04 -4.42 -16.41
N LYS A 35 -28.54 -3.79 -17.49
CA LYS A 35 -29.96 -3.37 -17.60
C LYS A 35 -30.88 -4.34 -18.34
N MET A 36 -30.42 -5.50 -18.78
CA MET A 36 -31.20 -6.36 -19.65
C MET A 36 -31.45 -7.79 -19.11
N LYS A 37 -31.71 -7.94 -17.81
CA LYS A 37 -32.24 -9.19 -17.26
C LYS A 37 -33.22 -8.93 -16.11
N LEU A 38 -34.35 -8.29 -16.40
CA LEU A 38 -35.61 -8.37 -15.67
C LEU A 38 -36.67 -7.77 -16.62
N PRO A 39 -37.74 -8.37 -17.01
CA PRO A 39 -38.69 -9.23 -16.33
C PRO A 39 -39.24 -10.34 -17.24
N ILE A 40 -39.46 -11.51 -16.80
CA ILE A 40 -40.51 -12.45 -17.25
C ILE A 40 -40.52 -13.56 -16.18
N LEU A 41 -41.43 -13.48 -15.23
CA LEU A 41 -42.03 -14.60 -14.50
C LEU A 41 -42.96 -14.07 -13.40
N LEU A 42 -44.04 -13.47 -13.86
CA LEU A 42 -45.17 -13.13 -12.97
C LEU A 42 -46.45 -13.43 -13.72
N THR A 43 -46.78 -14.69 -13.84
CA THR A 43 -48.13 -15.21 -14.07
C THR A 43 -48.05 -16.74 -14.09
N LEU A 44 -48.56 -17.36 -13.09
CA LEU A 44 -49.25 -18.66 -13.06
C LEU A 44 -49.02 -19.35 -11.72
N CYS A 45 -49.89 -19.19 -10.78
CA CYS A 45 -50.26 -20.16 -9.74
C CYS A 45 -51.37 -19.61 -8.84
N LEU A 46 -52.55 -19.52 -9.38
CA LEU A 46 -53.79 -19.54 -8.60
C LEU A 46 -54.44 -20.87 -8.91
N LEU A 47 -54.68 -21.69 -7.89
CA LEU A 47 -55.49 -22.89 -7.79
C LEU A 47 -54.69 -24.12 -7.35
N ALA A 48 -54.62 -24.32 -6.02
CA ALA A 48 -54.77 -25.62 -5.37
C ALA A 48 -54.68 -25.42 -3.86
N GLY A 49 -55.80 -25.37 -3.21
CA GLY A 49 -55.90 -25.49 -1.74
C GLY A 49 -55.58 -26.94 -1.38
N VAL A 50 -54.53 -27.13 -0.60
CA VAL A 50 -54.28 -28.37 0.14
C VAL A 50 -53.70 -27.99 1.50
N VAL A 51 -54.45 -28.41 2.52
CA VAL A 51 -54.15 -28.36 3.95
C VAL A 51 -52.73 -28.87 4.19
N ASN A 52 -51.92 -28.04 4.86
CA ASN A 52 -50.54 -28.37 5.15
C ASN A 52 -50.35 -28.63 6.64
N PRO A 53 -49.89 -29.81 7.06
CA PRO A 53 -49.50 -30.02 8.45
C PRO A 53 -48.21 -29.27 8.75
N ALA A 54 -48.20 -28.55 9.88
CA ALA A 54 -47.12 -27.76 10.38
C ALA A 54 -45.76 -28.51 10.37
N ARG A 55 -44.88 -28.11 9.46
CA ARG A 55 -43.46 -28.49 9.53
C ARG A 55 -42.66 -27.36 10.19
N PRO A 56 -41.68 -27.69 11.04
CA PRO A 56 -41.00 -26.71 11.84
C PRO A 56 -40.22 -25.68 11.00
N GLN A 57 -40.54 -24.43 11.08
CA GLN A 57 -39.89 -23.29 10.38
C GLN A 57 -38.43 -23.06 10.78
N ALA A 58 -37.93 -23.77 11.79
CA ALA A 58 -36.56 -23.60 12.33
C ALA A 58 -35.42 -23.94 11.31
N ARG A 59 -35.68 -24.75 10.29
CA ARG A 59 -34.66 -25.16 9.31
C ARG A 59 -34.46 -24.08 8.22
N ARG A 60 -35.52 -23.33 7.88
CA ARG A 60 -35.45 -22.27 6.84
C ARG A 60 -34.72 -21.01 7.33
N THR A 61 -34.91 -20.64 8.59
CA THR A 61 -34.25 -19.49 9.19
C THR A 61 -32.72 -19.67 9.31
N ARG A 62 -32.25 -20.90 9.59
CA ARG A 62 -30.81 -21.18 9.69
C ARG A 62 -30.09 -21.04 8.35
N THR A 63 -30.70 -21.52 7.27
CA THR A 63 -30.13 -21.43 5.91
C THR A 63 -30.09 -19.99 5.40
N GLN A 64 -31.12 -19.18 5.68
CA GLN A 64 -31.14 -17.76 5.33
C GLN A 64 -30.07 -16.96 6.09
N THR A 65 -29.88 -17.25 7.38
CA THR A 65 -28.84 -16.61 8.19
C THR A 65 -27.43 -16.96 7.69
N GLU A 66 -27.20 -18.20 7.26
CA GLU A 66 -25.92 -18.63 6.68
C GLU A 66 -25.65 -17.98 5.32
N GLN A 67 -26.67 -17.85 4.48
CA GLN A 67 -26.57 -17.15 3.19
C GLN A 67 -26.28 -15.65 3.36
N THR A 68 -26.94 -14.98 4.31
CA THR A 68 -26.69 -13.58 4.62
C THR A 68 -25.25 -13.37 5.13
N ARG A 69 -24.79 -14.23 6.05
CA ARG A 69 -23.42 -14.17 6.57
C ARG A 69 -22.36 -14.43 5.47
N SER A 70 -22.64 -15.31 4.51
CA SER A 70 -21.72 -15.54 3.40
C SER A 70 -21.65 -14.33 2.46
N ALA A 71 -22.80 -13.71 2.15
CA ALA A 71 -22.88 -12.52 1.33
C ALA A 71 -22.16 -11.31 2.00
N ASP A 72 -22.33 -11.15 3.30
CA ASP A 72 -21.65 -10.09 4.07
C ASP A 72 -20.13 -10.31 4.11
N ARG A 73 -19.68 -11.55 4.27
CA ARG A 73 -18.24 -11.86 4.19
C ARG A 73 -17.65 -11.58 2.81
N GLU A 74 -18.38 -11.89 1.74
CA GLU A 74 -17.93 -11.59 0.37
C GLU A 74 -17.88 -10.10 0.09
N ARG A 75 -18.84 -9.32 0.60
CA ARG A 75 -18.81 -7.85 0.54
C ARG A 75 -17.60 -7.29 1.28
N ALA A 76 -17.40 -7.70 2.52
CA ALA A 76 -16.26 -7.27 3.34
C ALA A 76 -14.91 -7.58 2.67
N LYS A 77 -14.78 -8.77 2.05
CA LYS A 77 -13.57 -9.13 1.29
C LYS A 77 -13.34 -8.24 0.08
N ARG A 78 -14.40 -7.89 -0.66
CA ARG A 78 -14.30 -6.99 -1.83
C ARG A 78 -13.94 -5.57 -1.39
N GLU A 79 -14.55 -5.06 -0.35
CA GLU A 79 -14.23 -3.75 0.22
C GLU A 79 -12.79 -3.70 0.70
N GLN A 80 -12.32 -4.74 1.40
CA GLN A 80 -10.94 -4.86 1.83
C GLN A 80 -9.97 -4.89 0.65
N ALA A 81 -10.26 -5.67 -0.40
CA ALA A 81 -9.41 -5.74 -1.58
C ALA A 81 -9.31 -4.39 -2.33
N VAL A 82 -10.39 -3.61 -2.36
CA VAL A 82 -10.37 -2.25 -2.91
C VAL A 82 -9.53 -1.32 -2.04
N ALA A 83 -9.70 -1.38 -0.71
CA ALA A 83 -8.93 -0.60 0.24
C ALA A 83 -7.43 -0.91 0.14
N ASP A 84 -7.06 -2.19 0.08
CA ASP A 84 -5.68 -2.64 -0.08
C ASP A 84 -5.06 -2.15 -1.40
N SER A 85 -5.84 -2.19 -2.50
CA SER A 85 -5.40 -1.69 -3.79
C SER A 85 -5.15 -0.18 -3.79
N LEU A 86 -6.03 0.59 -3.15
CA LEU A 86 -5.86 2.03 -2.99
C LEU A 86 -4.66 2.37 -2.11
N ALA A 87 -4.49 1.66 -1.00
CA ALA A 87 -3.34 1.82 -0.11
C ALA A 87 -2.02 1.49 -0.83
N HIS A 88 -2.00 0.42 -1.64
CA HIS A 88 -0.85 0.09 -2.48
C HIS A 88 -0.51 1.18 -3.49
N LEU A 89 -1.50 1.76 -4.18
CA LEU A 89 -1.29 2.85 -5.13
C LEU A 89 -0.75 4.11 -4.44
N LYS A 90 -1.24 4.44 -3.23
CA LYS A 90 -0.72 5.54 -2.44
C LYS A 90 0.74 5.29 -2.05
N ALA A 91 1.06 4.09 -1.59
CA ALA A 91 2.42 3.69 -1.25
C ALA A 91 3.38 3.78 -2.44
N LEU A 92 2.97 3.32 -3.63
CA LEU A 92 3.77 3.47 -4.85
C LEU A 92 4.04 4.93 -5.20
N ARG A 93 3.01 5.78 -5.13
CA ARG A 93 3.14 7.22 -5.41
C ARG A 93 4.06 7.92 -4.42
N SER A 94 4.02 7.54 -3.15
CA SER A 94 4.88 8.12 -2.12
C SER A 94 6.36 7.74 -2.33
N LEU A 95 6.64 6.51 -2.78
CA LEU A 95 7.98 6.09 -3.20
C LEU A 95 8.49 6.89 -4.40
N ASP A 96 7.64 7.10 -5.41
CA ASP A 96 8.00 7.87 -6.62
C ASP A 96 8.24 9.36 -6.31
N ARG A 97 7.52 9.90 -5.33
CA ARG A 97 7.66 11.29 -4.87
C ARG A 97 8.81 11.50 -3.90
N LEU A 98 9.42 10.43 -3.42
CA LEU A 98 10.42 10.47 -2.35
C LEU A 98 9.88 11.12 -1.07
N ASP A 99 8.63 10.83 -0.74
CA ASP A 99 7.93 11.41 0.39
C ASP A 99 7.03 10.37 1.07
N PHE A 100 7.62 9.59 1.98
CA PHE A 100 6.95 8.44 2.60
C PHE A 100 7.41 8.21 4.03
N ALA A 101 6.57 7.48 4.78
CA ALA A 101 6.91 6.85 6.03
C ALA A 101 6.63 5.34 5.97
N LEU A 102 7.57 4.52 6.42
CA LEU A 102 7.36 3.12 6.74
C LEU A 102 7.19 3.01 8.25
N GLU A 103 5.97 2.79 8.70
CA GLU A 103 5.58 2.63 10.10
C GLU A 103 5.68 1.15 10.47
N ALA A 104 6.69 0.81 11.27
CA ALA A 104 7.04 -0.58 11.54
C ALA A 104 6.37 -1.12 12.81
N ASP A 105 5.65 -2.21 12.67
CA ASP A 105 5.05 -2.97 13.77
C ASP A 105 5.92 -4.17 14.20
N ARG A 106 6.96 -4.48 13.42
CA ARG A 106 7.83 -5.62 13.63
C ARG A 106 9.29 -5.29 13.32
N LEU A 107 10.15 -5.64 14.23
CA LEU A 107 11.59 -5.55 14.12
C LEU A 107 12.18 -6.95 14.09
N THR A 108 12.96 -7.27 13.06
CA THR A 108 13.75 -8.51 13.00
C THR A 108 15.20 -8.15 13.21
N LEU A 109 15.74 -8.63 14.30
CA LEU A 109 17.13 -8.44 14.72
C LEU A 109 18.03 -9.56 14.16
N ARG A 110 19.31 -9.41 14.40
CA ARG A 110 20.32 -10.43 14.11
C ARG A 110 19.87 -11.82 14.59
N ARG A 111 20.19 -12.86 13.84
CA ARG A 111 19.82 -14.28 14.07
C ARG A 111 18.31 -14.54 13.98
N GLY A 112 17.54 -13.66 13.33
CA GLY A 112 16.11 -13.86 13.07
C GLY A 112 15.20 -13.65 14.28
N ARG A 113 15.70 -13.06 15.38
CA ARG A 113 14.86 -12.72 16.53
C ARG A 113 13.87 -11.62 16.16
N VAL A 114 12.59 -11.91 16.29
CA VAL A 114 11.49 -10.99 16.00
C VAL A 114 11.00 -10.34 17.29
N VAL A 115 10.80 -9.03 17.23
CA VAL A 115 10.22 -8.22 18.29
C VAL A 115 9.06 -7.42 17.70
N PHE A 116 7.89 -7.44 18.35
CA PHE A 116 6.78 -6.55 18.01
C PHE A 116 7.02 -5.21 18.70
N VAL A 117 6.82 -4.14 17.95
CA VAL A 117 7.13 -2.77 18.35
C VAL A 117 5.98 -1.83 18.04
N SER A 118 5.97 -0.63 18.67
CA SER A 118 4.98 0.40 18.33
C SER A 118 5.35 1.07 17.01
N SER A 119 4.39 1.17 16.11
CA SER A 119 4.59 1.75 14.77
C SER A 119 4.83 3.25 14.80
N ASP A 120 4.38 3.94 15.83
CA ASP A 120 4.54 5.39 16.01
C ASP A 120 5.99 5.77 16.32
N THR A 121 6.75 4.85 16.96
CA THR A 121 8.12 5.10 17.41
C THR A 121 9.18 4.26 16.69
N ASN A 122 8.76 3.38 15.79
CA ASN A 122 9.66 2.56 14.97
C ASN A 122 9.33 2.78 13.48
N PHE A 123 10.18 3.53 12.79
CA PHE A 123 9.88 3.95 11.43
C PHE A 123 11.12 4.29 10.62
N VAL A 124 10.92 4.37 9.32
CA VAL A 124 11.84 4.98 8.36
C VAL A 124 11.06 6.00 7.55
N THR A 125 11.50 7.25 7.55
CA THR A 125 10.92 8.30 6.70
C THR A 125 11.91 8.77 5.65
N LEU A 126 11.37 9.22 4.52
CA LEU A 126 12.09 9.97 3.50
C LEU A 126 11.25 11.17 3.12
N SER A 127 11.86 12.36 3.09
CA SER A 127 11.29 13.60 2.58
C SER A 127 12.31 14.27 1.66
N GLY A 128 12.12 14.15 0.37
CA GLY A 128 13.12 14.54 -0.62
C GLY A 128 14.39 13.70 -0.50
N ASP A 129 15.46 14.29 0.03
CA ASP A 129 16.72 13.61 0.33
C ASP A 129 16.93 13.36 1.84
N MET A 130 16.09 13.91 2.70
CA MET A 130 16.22 13.78 4.16
C MET A 130 15.58 12.47 4.64
N THR A 131 16.38 11.63 5.26
CA THR A 131 15.94 10.33 5.81
C THR A 131 16.06 10.34 7.32
N THR A 132 15.02 9.87 8.01
CA THR A 132 15.07 9.56 9.45
C THR A 132 14.82 8.06 9.64
N VAL A 133 15.69 7.44 10.41
CA VAL A 133 15.55 6.03 10.85
C VAL A 133 15.44 6.04 12.36
N GLN A 134 14.33 5.56 12.88
CA GLN A 134 14.10 5.44 14.32
C GLN A 134 13.77 4.00 14.69
N VAL A 135 14.50 3.48 15.66
CA VAL A 135 14.30 2.14 16.21
C VAL A 135 14.26 2.27 17.73
N ALA A 136 13.08 2.03 18.30
CA ALA A 136 12.82 2.13 19.73
C ALA A 136 12.16 0.84 20.24
N PRO A 137 12.91 -0.27 20.40
CA PRO A 137 12.36 -1.56 20.80
C PRO A 137 12.00 -1.65 22.29
N PHE A 138 12.39 -0.67 23.10
CA PHE A 138 12.19 -0.63 24.54
C PHE A 138 11.28 0.53 24.92
N MET A 139 10.56 0.39 26.02
CA MET A 139 9.73 1.46 26.57
C MET A 139 10.58 2.36 27.48
N GLY A 140 10.76 3.62 27.04
CA GLY A 140 11.45 4.67 27.80
C GLY A 140 12.98 4.55 27.82
N GLY A 141 13.64 5.66 28.04
CA GLY A 141 15.11 5.74 28.06
C GLY A 141 15.75 5.70 26.67
N GLY A 142 17.01 5.30 26.61
CA GLY A 142 17.80 5.31 25.39
C GLY A 142 18.25 6.70 24.92
N PRO A 143 19.19 6.77 23.95
CA PRO A 143 19.74 8.03 23.45
C PRO A 143 18.70 8.99 22.84
N ASN A 144 17.60 8.46 22.28
CA ASN A 144 16.52 9.28 21.69
C ASN A 144 15.41 9.67 22.68
N GLY A 145 15.52 9.31 23.96
CA GLY A 145 14.55 9.61 25.01
C GLY A 145 13.30 8.71 25.04
N ILE A 146 13.08 7.87 24.02
CA ILE A 146 11.88 7.04 23.86
C ILE A 146 12.16 5.53 23.85
N GLY A 147 13.36 5.11 24.18
CA GLY A 147 13.72 3.69 24.29
C GLY A 147 14.54 3.14 23.14
N GLY A 148 15.28 4.00 22.41
CA GLY A 148 16.05 3.55 21.26
C GLY A 148 16.99 4.58 20.68
N ILE A 149 17.12 4.61 19.37
CA ILE A 149 18.01 5.47 18.60
C ILE A 149 17.22 6.12 17.46
N THR A 150 17.44 7.43 17.26
CA THR A 150 16.96 8.18 16.09
C THR A 150 18.17 8.69 15.33
N LEU A 151 18.26 8.35 14.05
CA LEU A 151 19.35 8.70 13.16
C LEU A 151 18.80 9.49 11.99
N GLU A 152 19.52 10.56 11.60
CA GLU A 152 19.18 11.39 10.44
C GLU A 152 20.33 11.41 9.44
N GLY A 153 19.98 11.43 8.17
CA GLY A 153 20.96 11.46 7.10
C GLY A 153 20.35 11.84 5.76
N HIS A 154 21.22 12.03 4.79
CA HIS A 154 20.83 12.32 3.41
C HIS A 154 20.81 11.04 2.60
N ALA A 155 19.72 10.85 1.86
CA ALA A 155 19.56 9.76 0.92
C ALA A 155 20.28 10.09 -0.39
N SER A 156 20.93 9.10 -0.97
CA SER A 156 21.59 9.19 -2.26
C SER A 156 21.47 7.88 -3.02
N ASN A 157 21.80 7.88 -4.30
CA ASN A 157 21.79 6.68 -5.16
C ASN A 157 20.43 5.94 -5.11
N ILE A 158 19.36 6.71 -5.15
CA ILE A 158 17.99 6.19 -5.08
C ILE A 158 17.65 5.42 -6.36
N ARG A 159 17.13 4.22 -6.21
CA ARG A 159 16.72 3.35 -7.32
C ARG A 159 15.37 2.70 -6.99
N VAL A 160 14.47 2.76 -7.94
CA VAL A 160 13.16 2.07 -7.88
C VAL A 160 13.11 1.03 -8.99
N ARG A 161 12.72 -0.19 -8.65
CA ARG A 161 12.55 -1.29 -9.60
C ARG A 161 11.28 -2.03 -9.30
N THR A 162 10.42 -2.20 -10.30
CA THR A 162 9.21 -3.03 -10.20
C THR A 162 9.38 -4.27 -11.06
N ASP A 163 9.15 -5.43 -10.50
CA ASP A 163 9.23 -6.71 -11.20
C ASP A 163 7.95 -6.98 -12.04
N LYS A 164 7.98 -8.06 -12.83
CA LYS A 164 6.84 -8.47 -13.68
C LYS A 164 5.60 -8.87 -12.86
N ARG A 165 5.75 -9.15 -11.58
CA ARG A 165 4.65 -9.50 -10.65
C ARG A 165 4.09 -8.29 -9.92
N GLY A 166 4.64 -7.09 -10.18
CA GLY A 166 4.22 -5.84 -9.53
C GLY A 166 4.87 -5.58 -8.17
N ASN A 167 5.82 -6.42 -7.73
CA ASN A 167 6.55 -6.12 -6.50
C ASN A 167 7.56 -5.02 -6.76
N THR A 168 7.59 -4.02 -5.90
CA THR A 168 8.50 -2.88 -6.02
C THR A 168 9.62 -2.99 -4.99
N THR A 169 10.84 -2.77 -5.45
CA THR A 169 12.04 -2.64 -4.62
C THR A 169 12.55 -1.22 -4.76
N PHE A 170 12.63 -0.51 -3.63
CA PHE A 170 13.23 0.81 -3.52
C PHE A 170 14.54 0.68 -2.75
N SER A 171 15.62 1.22 -3.26
CA SER A 171 16.93 1.17 -2.60
C SER A 171 17.58 2.54 -2.58
N MET A 172 18.25 2.86 -1.48
CA MET A 172 18.98 4.11 -1.29
C MET A 172 20.17 3.90 -0.36
N ASN A 173 21.18 4.75 -0.52
CA ASN A 173 22.26 4.88 0.45
C ASN A 173 21.96 6.07 1.35
N VAL A 174 22.11 5.91 2.64
CA VAL A 174 21.92 6.98 3.62
C VAL A 174 23.24 7.26 4.31
N PHE A 175 23.61 8.52 4.31
CA PHE A 175 24.80 9.02 4.98
C PHE A 175 24.45 10.25 5.84
N GLY A 176 24.83 10.20 7.10
CA GLY A 176 24.57 11.28 8.04
C GLY A 176 25.29 11.07 9.36
N ARG A 177 24.98 11.93 10.32
CA ARG A 177 25.54 11.81 11.65
C ARG A 177 25.05 10.52 12.32
N GLY A 178 25.97 9.64 12.67
CA GLY A 178 25.64 8.36 13.30
C GLY A 178 25.08 7.28 12.38
N ILE A 179 24.88 7.56 11.07
CA ILE A 179 24.39 6.58 10.09
C ILE A 179 25.21 6.59 8.81
N SER A 180 25.63 5.40 8.40
CA SER A 180 26.10 5.11 7.04
C SER A 180 25.61 3.72 6.69
N ALA A 181 24.58 3.63 5.86
CA ALA A 181 23.88 2.38 5.58
C ALA A 181 23.28 2.34 4.17
N THR A 182 23.08 1.14 3.67
CA THR A 182 22.22 0.89 2.51
C THR A 182 20.84 0.43 3.00
N LEU A 183 19.80 1.13 2.57
CA LEU A 183 18.42 0.79 2.86
C LEU A 183 17.77 0.18 1.62
N SER A 184 17.07 -0.94 1.80
CA SER A 184 16.33 -1.60 0.73
C SER A 184 14.91 -1.89 1.21
N ILE A 185 13.93 -1.21 0.63
CA ILE A 185 12.50 -1.39 0.91
C ILE A 185 11.92 -2.33 -0.13
N ARG A 186 11.18 -3.32 0.32
CA ARG A 186 10.45 -4.26 -0.54
C ARG A 186 8.95 -4.11 -0.28
N LEU A 187 8.22 -3.71 -1.31
CA LEU A 187 6.77 -3.54 -1.32
C LEU A 187 6.15 -4.60 -2.22
N PRO A 188 5.45 -5.61 -1.68
CA PRO A 188 4.71 -6.60 -2.46
C PRO A 188 3.54 -5.98 -3.22
N ALA A 189 3.18 -6.56 -4.37
CA ALA A 189 2.02 -6.14 -5.15
C ALA A 189 0.72 -6.27 -4.36
N GLY A 190 -0.20 -5.31 -4.57
CA GLY A 190 -1.55 -5.34 -4.00
C GLY A 190 -1.66 -5.08 -2.50
N SER A 191 -0.57 -4.66 -1.85
CA SER A 191 -0.57 -4.32 -0.43
C SER A 191 0.36 -3.14 -0.18
N ASN A 192 0.09 -2.34 0.84
CA ASN A 192 1.02 -1.32 1.33
C ASN A 192 1.89 -1.82 2.49
N ARG A 193 1.82 -3.11 2.79
CA ARG A 193 2.69 -3.75 3.77
C ARG A 193 4.07 -3.97 3.18
N ALA A 194 5.08 -3.30 3.75
CA ALA A 194 6.44 -3.31 3.24
C ALA A 194 7.44 -3.76 4.30
N SER A 195 8.62 -4.14 3.84
CA SER A 195 9.76 -4.40 4.72
C SER A 195 10.97 -3.59 4.26
N VAL A 196 11.68 -2.99 5.20
CA VAL A 196 12.96 -2.34 4.95
C VAL A 196 14.08 -3.13 5.60
N SER A 197 15.12 -3.42 4.83
CA SER A 197 16.39 -3.92 5.32
C SER A 197 17.36 -2.75 5.45
N ILE A 198 17.96 -2.59 6.61
CA ILE A 198 18.98 -1.61 6.91
C ILE A 198 20.29 -2.35 7.05
N ASP A 199 21.19 -2.13 6.13
CA ASP A 199 22.51 -2.76 6.06
C ASP A 199 23.58 -1.69 6.36
N PRO A 200 24.11 -1.60 7.61
CA PRO A 200 25.15 -0.66 7.94
C PRO A 200 26.45 -0.96 7.19
N ASN A 201 27.11 0.09 6.68
CA ASN A 201 28.35 -0.09 5.90
C ASN A 201 29.55 -0.56 6.72
N PHE A 202 29.49 -0.37 8.05
CA PHE A 202 30.61 -0.68 8.96
C PHE A 202 30.30 -1.82 9.95
N SER A 203 29.15 -2.46 9.81
CA SER A 203 28.72 -3.57 10.69
C SER A 203 28.02 -4.63 9.87
N SER A 204 28.12 -5.88 10.27
CA SER A 204 27.35 -6.99 9.69
C SER A 204 25.96 -7.15 10.33
N ASP A 205 25.57 -6.25 11.22
CA ASP A 205 24.33 -6.33 11.98
C ASP A 205 23.17 -5.72 11.17
N ARG A 206 22.65 -6.52 10.23
CA ARG A 206 21.44 -6.17 9.49
C ARG A 206 20.24 -6.12 10.40
N ILE A 207 19.45 -5.06 10.26
CA ILE A 207 18.17 -4.86 10.91
C ILE A 207 17.09 -4.84 9.84
N GLN A 208 15.97 -5.52 10.09
CA GLN A 208 14.81 -5.46 9.21
C GLN A 208 13.59 -4.96 9.97
N LEU A 209 12.98 -3.92 9.46
CA LEU A 209 11.69 -3.40 9.92
C LEU A 209 10.61 -3.86 8.94
N THR A 210 9.46 -4.28 9.45
CA THR A 210 8.28 -4.62 8.64
C THR A 210 7.08 -3.87 9.19
N GLY A 211 6.28 -3.29 8.29
CA GLY A 211 5.14 -2.49 8.67
C GLY A 211 4.36 -1.97 7.48
N VAL A 212 3.76 -0.82 7.62
CA VAL A 212 2.90 -0.19 6.64
C VAL A 212 3.61 0.99 6.01
N LEU A 213 3.63 1.06 4.68
CA LEU A 213 4.15 2.20 3.92
C LEU A 213 3.02 3.15 3.59
N VAL A 214 3.16 4.40 4.01
CA VAL A 214 2.17 5.48 3.82
C VAL A 214 2.85 6.74 3.28
N PRO A 215 2.11 7.65 2.62
CA PRO A 215 2.58 8.99 2.37
C PRO A 215 2.96 9.68 3.69
N LEU A 216 3.98 10.54 3.65
CA LEU A 216 4.50 11.16 4.88
C LEU A 216 3.46 12.06 5.56
N ASP A 217 2.62 12.72 4.78
CA ASP A 217 1.51 13.58 5.25
C ASP A 217 0.37 12.81 5.93
N GLU A 218 0.23 11.50 5.65
CA GLU A 218 -0.73 10.62 6.32
C GLU A 218 -0.13 9.89 7.54
N SER A 219 1.18 10.05 7.79
CA SER A 219 1.91 9.34 8.86
C SER A 219 1.65 9.93 10.23
N ARG A 220 1.69 9.05 11.25
CA ARG A 220 1.50 9.41 12.67
C ARG A 220 2.76 9.20 13.51
N VAL A 221 3.91 9.11 12.88
CA VAL A 221 5.15 8.82 13.58
C VAL A 221 5.58 9.95 14.52
N PHE A 222 6.11 9.56 15.66
CA PHE A 222 6.67 10.47 16.65
C PHE A 222 8.19 10.36 16.64
N LYS A 223 8.85 11.45 16.26
CA LYS A 223 10.30 11.52 16.21
C LYS A 223 10.86 11.93 17.58
N GLY A 224 11.71 11.08 18.13
CA GLY A 224 12.52 11.40 19.32
C GLY A 224 13.73 12.25 18.97
N SER A 225 14.55 12.56 19.97
CA SER A 225 15.80 13.31 19.77
C SER A 225 16.75 12.56 18.83
N ALA A 226 17.23 13.23 17.80
CA ALA A 226 18.26 12.70 16.90
C ALA A 226 19.67 12.80 17.54
N LEU A 227 20.57 11.87 17.18
CA LEU A 227 21.97 11.88 17.58
C LEU A 227 22.79 12.92 16.80
#